data_1c3e63a325733163ffb1a04a485541a8
#
_entry.id   1c3e63a325733163ffb1a04a485541a8
#
_cell.length_a   1.000
_cell.length_b   1.000
_cell.length_c   1.000
_cell.angle_alpha   90.00
_cell.angle_beta   90.00
_cell.angle_gamma   90.00
#
_symmetry.space_group_name_H-M   'P 1'
#
loop_
_entity.id
_entity.type
_entity.pdbx_description
1 polymer ?
#
loop_
_entity_poly.entity_id
_entity_poly.type
_entity_poly.pdbx_seq_one_letter_code
_entity_poly.pdbx_strand_id
1 'polypeptide(L)'
;MATQPDMTPSQEKLLIDYVHRLEKLKEGRGLVHVHLSHLRPFNRRDQHIRTAAGNFDSLVKDMIGQLFTIKNADLFFIYKLNSVPQVETIVQKIRFLFGDDPLVEEEGKDGRTFATWYDASSQYEEIVQLVQGLAEAEEKRQTEVRSRMDARQRLKEKQKKGEPLTPPVLAKVEDALLRADLSNLVRRQFICRVDSKMVPEQLFSKLFISIQDLRETILPGVNLVSNRWLFQHLTETLDRRVLSMLMKTDAVSISGDTSFNVNVKTLLSDQFQIFDDNLSAARRGAIVIELQKEDIFSDLSAYLFAREFVQTKGYRLCLDGLSMETLQVIDRERLGADMAKIVWHPNLVDAGDDVQVLIKGLLERDGPEKWILCRCDNREAIDFGRSVGINQFQGRFVESLIAEDGRRRDLLKLKRRIERSSEPQFDDEEDED
;
A
#
# COMPACT_ATOMS: atom_id res chain seq x y z
N MET A 1 6.91 1.93 1.52
CA MET A 1 7.47 1.52 2.83
C MET A 1 6.94 2.48 3.87
N ALA A 2 5.93 2.09 4.61
CA ALA A 2 5.50 2.79 5.81
C ALA A 2 6.46 2.35 6.91
N THR A 3 7.28 3.28 7.40
CA THR A 3 8.08 3.11 8.60
C THR A 3 7.13 2.77 9.75
N GLN A 4 7.27 1.57 10.30
CA GLN A 4 6.65 1.22 11.58
C GLN A 4 6.96 2.35 12.59
N PRO A 5 5.99 2.78 13.41
CA PRO A 5 6.26 3.75 14.45
C PRO A 5 7.32 3.15 15.38
N ASP A 6 8.41 3.91 15.55
CA ASP A 6 9.50 3.60 16.46
C ASP A 6 8.92 3.39 17.86
N MET A 7 8.87 2.13 18.31
CA MET A 7 8.29 1.72 19.61
C MET A 7 9.22 2.02 20.78
N THR A 8 10.31 2.77 20.56
CA THR A 8 11.19 3.21 21.66
C THR A 8 10.46 4.27 22.50
N PRO A 9 10.32 4.07 23.81
CA PRO A 9 9.70 5.05 24.69
C PRO A 9 10.46 6.38 24.63
N SER A 10 9.75 7.51 24.65
CA SER A 10 10.39 8.82 24.64
C SER A 10 11.28 9.02 25.87
N GLN A 11 12.31 9.87 25.77
CA GLN A 11 13.23 10.14 26.89
C GLN A 11 12.50 10.75 28.09
N GLU A 12 11.44 11.53 27.83
CA GLU A 12 10.56 12.07 28.86
C GLU A 12 9.85 10.96 29.63
N LYS A 13 9.38 9.92 28.93
CA LYS A 13 8.74 8.77 29.56
C LYS A 13 9.73 7.92 30.36
N LEU A 14 10.92 7.75 29.84
CA LEU A 14 12.00 7.06 30.57
C LEU A 14 12.43 7.83 31.82
N LEU A 15 12.46 9.18 31.74
CA LEU A 15 12.79 10.02 32.87
C LEU A 15 11.74 9.94 33.98
N ILE A 16 10.44 10.03 33.64
CA ILE A 16 9.35 9.91 34.63
C ILE A 16 9.33 8.52 35.27
N ASP A 17 9.50 7.46 34.49
CA ASP A 17 9.57 6.09 35.01
C ASP A 17 10.78 5.90 35.94
N TYR A 18 11.88 6.58 35.67
CA TYR A 18 13.05 6.53 36.52
C TYR A 18 12.83 7.32 37.82
N VAL A 19 12.24 8.51 37.75
CA VAL A 19 11.92 9.34 38.93
C VAL A 19 10.93 8.61 39.84
N HIS A 20 9.90 7.95 39.33
CA HIS A 20 8.98 7.13 40.13
C HIS A 20 9.70 5.98 40.85
N ARG A 21 10.67 5.34 40.21
CA ARG A 21 11.49 4.30 40.86
C ARG A 21 12.39 4.83 41.96
N LEU A 22 12.77 6.10 41.88
CA LEU A 22 13.60 6.75 42.94
C LEU A 22 12.81 7.03 44.22
N GLU A 23 11.48 6.98 44.22
CA GLU A 23 10.64 7.25 45.41
C GLU A 23 11.13 6.47 46.65
N LYS A 24 11.48 5.20 46.45
CA LYS A 24 11.97 4.30 47.51
C LYS A 24 13.47 4.47 47.86
N LEU A 25 14.22 5.20 47.03
CA LEU A 25 15.69 5.33 47.13
C LEU A 25 16.13 6.79 46.96
N LYS A 26 15.29 7.74 47.36
CA LYS A 26 15.51 9.18 47.19
C LYS A 26 16.63 9.74 48.07
N GLU A 27 16.90 9.07 49.19
CA GLU A 27 18.00 9.48 50.06
C GLU A 27 19.36 9.35 49.39
N GLY A 28 20.18 10.39 49.48
CA GLY A 28 21.52 10.43 48.87
C GLY A 28 21.52 10.53 47.35
N ARG A 29 20.43 10.99 46.75
CA ARG A 29 20.31 11.25 45.32
C ARG A 29 20.09 12.72 45.02
N GLY A 30 20.74 13.22 43.96
CA GLY A 30 20.54 14.56 43.42
C GLY A 30 20.13 14.50 41.95
N LEU A 31 19.55 15.57 41.49
CA LEU A 31 19.23 15.79 40.07
C LEU A 31 19.73 17.17 39.68
N VAL A 32 20.40 17.25 38.53
CA VAL A 32 20.69 18.52 37.87
C VAL A 32 19.91 18.61 36.56
N HIS A 33 19.22 19.71 36.38
CA HIS A 33 18.54 20.10 35.15
C HIS A 33 19.35 21.20 34.46
N VAL A 34 19.94 20.90 33.30
CA VAL A 34 20.68 21.85 32.48
C VAL A 34 19.76 22.39 31.40
N HIS A 35 19.47 23.70 31.43
CA HIS A 35 18.44 24.37 30.62
C HIS A 35 18.94 24.77 29.23
N LEU A 36 19.33 23.78 28.39
CA LEU A 36 19.82 24.05 27.05
C LEU A 36 18.71 24.53 26.09
N SER A 37 17.45 24.33 26.45
CA SER A 37 16.30 24.89 25.71
C SER A 37 16.26 26.41 25.72
N HIS A 38 16.92 27.07 26.68
CA HIS A 38 16.99 28.51 26.76
C HIS A 38 18.12 29.15 25.95
N LEU A 39 19.03 28.32 25.40
CA LEU A 39 20.08 28.80 24.50
C LEU A 39 19.51 29.39 23.21
N ARG A 40 20.27 30.25 22.55
CA ARG A 40 19.95 30.76 21.21
C ARG A 40 19.78 29.60 20.19
N PRO A 41 18.93 29.74 19.17
CA PRO A 41 18.68 28.66 18.17
C PRO A 41 19.96 28.13 17.51
N PHE A 42 20.98 28.97 17.33
CA PHE A 42 22.26 28.59 16.77
C PHE A 42 22.99 27.58 17.67
N ASN A 43 22.94 27.75 19.00
CA ASN A 43 23.61 26.90 19.98
C ASN A 43 22.79 25.63 20.33
N ARG A 44 21.49 25.57 19.95
CA ARG A 44 20.61 24.39 20.16
C ARG A 44 20.63 23.40 19.00
N ARG A 45 21.67 23.36 18.16
CA ARG A 45 21.79 22.35 17.11
C ARG A 45 22.07 20.98 17.71
N ASP A 46 21.52 19.94 17.10
CA ASP A 46 21.66 18.54 17.58
C ASP A 46 23.11 18.15 17.90
N GLN A 47 24.08 18.61 17.10
CA GLN A 47 25.48 18.34 17.31
C GLN A 47 26.00 18.97 18.61
N HIS A 48 25.60 20.21 18.94
CA HIS A 48 26.00 20.89 20.17
C HIS A 48 25.40 20.21 21.40
N ILE A 49 24.11 19.83 21.30
CA ILE A 49 23.44 19.11 22.41
C ILE A 49 24.07 17.74 22.63
N ARG A 50 24.41 17.01 21.58
CA ARG A 50 25.12 15.71 21.69
C ARG A 50 26.51 15.89 22.31
N THR A 51 27.24 16.94 21.95
CA THR A 51 28.55 17.25 22.56
C THR A 51 28.39 17.60 24.02
N ALA A 52 27.39 18.39 24.41
CA ALA A 52 27.09 18.68 25.80
C ALA A 52 26.74 17.42 26.59
N ALA A 53 25.82 16.59 26.06
CA ALA A 53 25.43 15.31 26.65
C ALA A 53 26.64 14.34 26.83
N GLY A 54 27.51 14.27 25.83
CA GLY A 54 28.70 13.41 25.86
C GLY A 54 29.70 13.73 27.01
N ASN A 55 29.65 14.92 27.60
CA ASN A 55 30.47 15.22 28.78
C ASN A 55 30.07 14.39 30.01
N PHE A 56 28.85 13.86 30.08
CA PHE A 56 28.39 12.99 31.15
C PHE A 56 28.77 11.50 30.94
N ASP A 57 29.28 11.12 29.77
CA ASP A 57 29.53 9.71 29.41
C ASP A 57 30.45 8.98 30.42
N SER A 58 31.46 9.65 30.99
CA SER A 58 32.31 9.05 32.02
C SER A 58 31.52 8.72 33.28
N LEU A 59 30.67 9.64 33.75
CA LEU A 59 29.86 9.45 34.94
C LEU A 59 28.80 8.37 34.77
N VAL A 60 28.23 8.25 33.54
CA VAL A 60 27.29 7.19 33.19
C VAL A 60 27.98 5.82 33.15
N LYS A 61 29.18 5.73 32.54
CA LYS A 61 29.98 4.49 32.49
C LYS A 61 30.42 4.01 33.88
N ASP A 62 30.76 4.95 34.73
CA ASP A 62 31.16 4.68 36.12
C ASP A 62 29.98 4.42 37.07
N MET A 63 28.75 4.31 36.50
CA MET A 63 27.51 4.08 37.26
C MET A 63 27.24 5.09 38.37
N ILE A 64 27.73 6.30 38.19
CA ILE A 64 27.51 7.43 39.12
C ILE A 64 26.10 8.00 38.99
N GLY A 65 25.55 8.03 37.77
CA GLY A 65 24.24 8.56 37.47
C GLY A 65 23.69 8.11 36.15
N GLN A 66 22.50 8.63 35.84
CA GLN A 66 21.78 8.39 34.59
C GLN A 66 21.47 9.72 33.92
N LEU A 67 21.78 9.83 32.62
CA LEU A 67 21.51 10.99 31.79
C LEU A 67 20.23 10.76 30.96
N PHE A 68 19.39 11.81 30.84
CA PHE A 68 18.24 11.90 29.96
C PHE A 68 18.36 13.18 29.15
N THR A 69 18.28 13.04 27.81
CA THR A 69 18.28 14.16 26.86
C THR A 69 16.87 14.35 26.37
N ILE A 70 16.22 15.43 26.79
CA ILE A 70 14.82 15.71 26.49
C ILE A 70 14.69 16.36 25.10
N LYS A 71 13.56 16.18 24.44
CA LYS A 71 13.33 16.71 23.08
C LYS A 71 13.40 18.23 22.94
N ASN A 72 13.17 18.96 24.03
CA ASN A 72 13.36 20.42 24.07
C ASN A 72 14.83 20.83 24.11
N ALA A 73 15.77 19.89 24.09
CA ALA A 73 17.23 20.01 24.23
C ALA A 73 17.75 20.06 25.67
N ASP A 74 16.91 20.06 26.70
CA ASP A 74 17.36 20.04 28.09
C ASP A 74 18.00 18.70 28.45
N LEU A 75 18.95 18.75 29.42
CA LEU A 75 19.60 17.58 29.98
C LEU A 75 19.21 17.41 31.42
N PHE A 76 18.82 16.20 31.80
CA PHE A 76 18.56 15.79 33.17
C PHE A 76 19.55 14.71 33.56
N PHE A 77 20.37 14.97 34.61
CA PHE A 77 21.29 13.97 35.12
C PHE A 77 20.97 13.69 36.58
N ILE A 78 20.60 12.44 36.86
CA ILE A 78 20.29 11.97 38.20
C ILE A 78 21.53 11.21 38.73
N TYR A 79 22.03 11.59 39.90
CA TYR A 79 23.30 11.15 40.42
C TYR A 79 23.30 10.89 41.93
N LYS A 80 24.38 10.29 42.45
CA LYS A 80 24.62 10.11 43.88
C LYS A 80 25.20 11.39 44.49
N LEU A 81 24.68 11.89 45.63
CA LEU A 81 25.11 13.16 46.25
C LEU A 81 26.61 13.20 46.61
N ASN A 82 27.25 12.06 46.86
CA ASN A 82 28.68 12.00 47.08
C ASN A 82 29.53 12.37 45.85
N SER A 83 28.89 12.49 44.67
CA SER A 83 29.55 12.82 43.40
C SER A 83 29.26 14.25 42.91
N VAL A 84 28.68 15.11 43.75
CA VAL A 84 28.37 16.52 43.40
C VAL A 84 29.58 17.24 42.80
N PRO A 85 30.81 17.19 43.34
CA PRO A 85 31.94 17.93 42.75
C PRO A 85 32.28 17.51 41.33
N GLN A 86 32.09 16.20 41.02
CA GLN A 86 32.33 15.67 39.67
C GLN A 86 31.25 16.16 38.67
N VAL A 87 29.99 16.16 39.10
CA VAL A 87 28.87 16.66 38.29
C VAL A 87 28.98 18.16 38.06
N GLU A 88 29.33 18.95 39.08
CA GLU A 88 29.61 20.38 38.98
C GLU A 88 30.71 20.67 37.95
N THR A 89 31.79 19.91 37.97
CA THR A 89 32.88 20.04 37.00
C THR A 89 32.36 19.85 35.56
N ILE A 90 31.50 18.89 35.35
CA ILE A 90 30.90 18.64 34.01
C ILE A 90 29.94 19.76 33.61
N VAL A 91 29.07 20.19 34.52
CA VAL A 91 28.18 21.33 34.25
C VAL A 91 28.96 22.60 33.91
N GLN A 92 30.06 22.87 34.60
CA GLN A 92 30.95 24.00 34.30
C GLN A 92 31.64 23.85 32.92
N LYS A 93 32.03 22.64 32.50
CA LYS A 93 32.57 22.37 31.16
C LYS A 93 31.50 22.65 30.10
N ILE A 94 30.24 22.20 30.31
CA ILE A 94 29.15 22.47 29.39
C ILE A 94 28.85 23.97 29.33
N ARG A 95 28.85 24.65 30.46
CA ARG A 95 28.69 26.11 30.52
C ARG A 95 29.78 26.84 29.72
N PHE A 96 31.01 26.38 29.80
CA PHE A 96 32.13 26.93 29.02
C PHE A 96 31.96 26.72 27.50
N LEU A 97 31.36 25.60 27.08
CA LEU A 97 31.04 25.34 25.65
C LEU A 97 30.08 26.37 25.07
N PHE A 98 29.23 26.97 25.88
CA PHE A 98 28.24 27.98 25.48
C PHE A 98 28.54 29.36 26.07
N GLY A 99 29.82 29.67 26.32
CA GLY A 99 30.25 30.90 26.98
C GLY A 99 29.80 32.17 26.25
N ASP A 100 29.63 32.12 24.92
CA ASP A 100 29.17 33.26 24.10
C ASP A 100 27.64 33.37 24.07
N ASP A 101 26.88 32.54 24.78
CA ASP A 101 25.41 32.58 24.82
C ASP A 101 24.95 33.50 25.96
N PRO A 102 23.98 34.40 25.74
CA PRO A 102 23.43 35.27 26.77
C PRO A 102 22.92 34.53 28.01
N LEU A 103 22.46 33.29 27.88
CA LEU A 103 22.05 32.45 29.01
C LEU A 103 23.19 32.28 30.01
N VAL A 104 24.44 32.20 29.52
CA VAL A 104 25.62 32.02 30.36
C VAL A 104 26.23 33.37 30.77
N GLU A 105 26.26 34.35 29.87
CA GLU A 105 26.91 35.64 30.08
C GLU A 105 26.07 36.56 30.99
N GLU A 106 24.74 36.46 30.94
CA GLU A 106 23.78 37.28 31.67
C GLU A 106 22.92 36.47 32.69
N GLU A 107 23.50 35.40 33.22
CA GLU A 107 22.77 34.52 34.14
C GLU A 107 22.18 35.27 35.32
N GLY A 108 20.86 35.08 35.55
CA GLY A 108 20.13 35.70 36.64
C GLY A 108 19.53 37.07 36.35
N LYS A 109 19.84 37.76 35.26
CA LYS A 109 19.23 39.06 34.92
C LYS A 109 17.74 38.97 34.60
N ASP A 110 17.34 37.88 33.93
CA ASP A 110 15.94 37.61 33.51
C ASP A 110 15.28 36.47 34.31
N GLY A 111 15.86 36.08 35.46
CA GLY A 111 15.42 34.92 36.22
C GLY A 111 15.70 33.57 35.54
N ARG A 112 16.46 33.56 34.43
CA ARG A 112 16.90 32.35 33.73
C ARG A 112 18.20 31.86 34.34
N THR A 113 18.27 30.55 34.63
CA THR A 113 19.47 29.88 35.14
C THR A 113 19.97 28.89 34.11
N PHE A 114 21.28 28.69 34.02
CA PHE A 114 21.87 27.68 33.15
C PHE A 114 21.63 26.25 33.66
N ALA A 115 21.64 26.06 34.96
CA ALA A 115 21.38 24.78 35.60
C ALA A 115 20.64 24.94 36.94
N THR A 116 19.70 24.04 37.20
CA THR A 116 18.96 23.96 38.48
C THR A 116 19.31 22.64 39.15
N TRP A 117 19.62 22.69 40.46
CA TRP A 117 20.02 21.55 41.27
C TRP A 117 18.89 21.20 42.23
N TYR A 118 18.58 19.91 42.34
CA TYR A 118 17.55 19.39 43.22
C TYR A 118 18.12 18.29 44.11
N ASP A 119 17.78 18.32 45.39
CA ASP A 119 18.00 17.20 46.30
C ASP A 119 16.72 16.33 46.34
N ALA A 120 16.84 15.10 45.88
CA ALA A 120 15.68 14.19 45.77
C ALA A 120 15.10 13.83 47.15
N SER A 121 15.84 13.98 48.24
CA SER A 121 15.29 13.72 49.59
C SER A 121 14.35 14.78 50.09
N SER A 122 14.59 16.05 49.76
CA SER A 122 13.79 17.20 50.21
C SER A 122 12.84 17.77 49.15
N GLN A 123 13.21 17.61 47.87
CA GLN A 123 12.49 18.23 46.75
C GLN A 123 11.86 17.20 45.76
N TYR A 124 11.58 16.01 46.23
CA TYR A 124 11.05 14.94 45.40
C TYR A 124 9.76 15.31 44.66
N GLU A 125 8.79 15.94 45.36
CA GLU A 125 7.53 16.37 44.78
C GLU A 125 7.70 17.40 43.68
N GLU A 126 8.67 18.34 43.84
CA GLU A 126 9.01 19.32 42.78
C GLU A 126 9.58 18.66 41.54
N ILE A 127 10.46 17.65 41.74
CA ILE A 127 11.03 16.87 40.66
C ILE A 127 9.93 16.11 39.90
N VAL A 128 9.01 15.48 40.62
CA VAL A 128 7.88 14.74 40.01
C VAL A 128 6.99 15.67 39.19
N GLN A 129 6.60 16.83 39.74
CA GLN A 129 5.77 17.79 39.02
C GLN A 129 6.49 18.33 37.76
N LEU A 130 7.77 18.64 37.84
CA LEU A 130 8.58 19.09 36.72
C LEU A 130 8.59 18.05 35.59
N VAL A 131 8.89 16.81 35.91
CA VAL A 131 9.03 15.72 34.94
C VAL A 131 7.68 15.31 34.35
N GLN A 132 6.60 15.32 35.14
CA GLN A 132 5.24 15.10 34.66
C GLN A 132 4.82 16.17 33.66
N GLY A 133 5.08 17.44 33.96
CA GLY A 133 4.78 18.55 33.05
C GLY A 133 5.51 18.42 31.69
N LEU A 134 6.75 17.95 31.70
CA LEU A 134 7.51 17.69 30.47
C LEU A 134 6.92 16.53 29.67
N ALA A 135 6.53 15.44 30.32
CA ALA A 135 5.92 14.29 29.67
C ALA A 135 4.55 14.64 29.04
N GLU A 136 3.71 15.38 29.77
CA GLU A 136 2.43 15.85 29.26
C GLU A 136 2.59 16.82 28.07
N ALA A 137 3.57 17.73 28.14
CA ALA A 137 3.87 18.65 27.05
C ALA A 137 4.29 17.92 25.77
N GLU A 138 5.13 16.88 25.89
CA GLU A 138 5.54 16.06 24.77
C GLU A 138 4.37 15.24 24.20
N GLU A 139 3.52 14.66 25.03
CA GLU A 139 2.34 13.92 24.61
C GLU A 139 1.36 14.81 23.83
N LYS A 140 1.09 16.01 24.33
CA LYS A 140 0.29 17.02 23.61
C LYS A 140 0.90 17.37 22.28
N ARG A 141 2.21 17.60 22.23
CA ARG A 141 2.94 17.89 21.00
C ARG A 141 2.84 16.75 19.97
N GLN A 142 3.00 15.50 20.42
CA GLN A 142 2.88 14.33 19.54
C GLN A 142 1.45 14.19 19.00
N THR A 143 0.44 14.42 19.84
CA THR A 143 -0.98 14.38 19.43
C THR A 143 -1.29 15.46 18.40
N GLU A 144 -0.79 16.68 18.59
CA GLU A 144 -0.95 17.77 17.61
C GLU A 144 -0.25 17.48 16.28
N VAL A 145 0.97 16.94 16.33
CA VAL A 145 1.71 16.57 15.12
C VAL A 145 0.98 15.47 14.36
N ARG A 146 0.46 14.44 15.06
CA ARG A 146 -0.36 13.38 14.46
C ARG A 146 -1.62 13.95 13.81
N SER A 147 -2.37 14.78 14.52
CA SER A 147 -3.61 15.36 13.99
C SER A 147 -3.35 16.25 12.76
N ARG A 148 -2.25 17.02 12.74
CA ARG A 148 -1.84 17.81 11.57
C ARG A 148 -1.40 16.94 10.39
N MET A 149 -0.70 15.84 10.64
CA MET A 149 -0.31 14.87 9.60
C MET A 149 -1.54 14.19 9.01
N ASP A 150 -2.47 13.72 9.84
CA ASP A 150 -3.71 13.08 9.41
C ASP A 150 -4.59 14.05 8.60
N ALA A 151 -4.73 15.31 9.06
CA ALA A 151 -5.46 16.33 8.33
C ALA A 151 -4.82 16.65 6.96
N ARG A 152 -3.48 16.73 6.90
CA ARG A 152 -2.73 16.95 5.65
C ARG A 152 -2.84 15.75 4.70
N GLN A 153 -2.87 14.54 5.24
CA GLN A 153 -3.05 13.32 4.46
C GLN A 153 -4.47 13.23 3.90
N ARG A 154 -5.51 13.52 4.70
CA ARG A 154 -6.90 13.61 4.25
C ARG A 154 -7.12 14.69 3.18
N LEU A 155 -6.45 15.84 3.28
CA LEU A 155 -6.49 16.88 2.25
C LEU A 155 -5.82 16.42 0.95
N LYS A 156 -4.66 15.76 1.04
CA LYS A 156 -3.99 15.19 -0.14
C LYS A 156 -4.81 14.08 -0.80
N GLU A 157 -5.48 13.24 -0.01
CA GLU A 157 -6.39 12.20 -0.52
C GLU A 157 -7.64 12.80 -1.18
N LYS A 158 -8.24 13.85 -0.60
CA LYS A 158 -9.34 14.60 -1.23
C LYS A 158 -8.91 15.25 -2.55
N GLN A 159 -7.73 15.86 -2.60
CA GLN A 159 -7.19 16.44 -3.83
C GLN A 159 -6.88 15.37 -4.89
N LYS A 160 -6.37 14.20 -4.49
CA LYS A 160 -6.15 13.05 -5.39
C LYS A 160 -7.46 12.45 -5.92
N LYS A 161 -8.53 12.44 -5.13
CA LYS A 161 -9.82 11.88 -5.54
C LYS A 161 -10.56 12.76 -6.56
N GLY A 162 -10.31 14.05 -6.59
CA GLY A 162 -10.98 15.00 -7.47
C GLY A 162 -12.41 15.34 -7.06
N GLU A 163 -13.06 16.21 -7.82
CA GLU A 163 -14.45 16.61 -7.59
C GLU A 163 -15.43 15.46 -7.90
N PRO A 164 -16.58 15.38 -7.21
CA PRO A 164 -17.54 14.32 -7.44
C PRO A 164 -18.11 14.35 -8.87
N LEU A 165 -18.33 13.17 -9.46
CA LEU A 165 -19.05 13.04 -10.72
C LEU A 165 -20.51 13.49 -10.54
N THR A 166 -20.93 14.44 -11.36
CA THR A 166 -22.30 14.98 -11.41
C THR A 166 -22.93 14.73 -12.78
N PRO A 167 -24.25 14.76 -12.93
CA PRO A 167 -24.90 14.54 -14.23
C PRO A 167 -24.40 15.46 -15.36
N PRO A 168 -24.20 16.80 -15.14
CA PRO A 168 -23.65 17.65 -16.19
C PRO A 168 -22.21 17.31 -16.58
N VAL A 169 -21.41 16.84 -15.60
CA VAL A 169 -20.05 16.39 -15.86
C VAL A 169 -20.07 15.07 -16.63
N LEU A 170 -20.95 14.13 -16.27
CA LEU A 170 -21.11 12.87 -16.99
C LEU A 170 -21.45 13.10 -18.46
N ALA A 171 -22.41 13.99 -18.78
CA ALA A 171 -22.77 14.31 -20.15
C ALA A 171 -21.57 14.82 -20.97
N LYS A 172 -20.72 15.68 -20.37
CA LYS A 172 -19.48 16.13 -21.02
C LYS A 172 -18.48 14.99 -21.25
N VAL A 173 -18.38 14.05 -20.29
CA VAL A 173 -17.55 12.85 -20.43
C VAL A 173 -18.03 12.01 -21.60
N GLU A 174 -19.33 11.75 -21.69
CA GLU A 174 -19.92 10.94 -22.75
C GLU A 174 -19.68 11.57 -24.12
N ASP A 175 -19.89 12.88 -24.27
CA ASP A 175 -19.58 13.60 -25.49
C ASP A 175 -18.07 13.50 -25.85
N ALA A 176 -17.18 13.64 -24.88
CA ALA A 176 -15.76 13.49 -25.11
C ALA A 176 -15.39 12.06 -25.52
N LEU A 177 -15.97 11.04 -24.87
CA LEU A 177 -15.78 9.64 -25.18
C LEU A 177 -16.27 9.27 -26.59
N LEU A 178 -17.38 9.87 -27.07
CA LEU A 178 -17.87 9.63 -28.43
C LEU A 178 -16.88 10.07 -29.51
N ARG A 179 -16.06 11.10 -29.22
CA ARG A 179 -15.11 11.69 -30.17
C ARG A 179 -13.67 11.20 -29.98
N ALA A 180 -13.34 10.67 -28.79
CA ALA A 180 -11.99 10.23 -28.47
C ALA A 180 -11.63 8.91 -29.12
N ASP A 181 -10.37 8.78 -29.55
CA ASP A 181 -9.77 7.47 -29.81
C ASP A 181 -9.35 6.82 -28.48
N LEU A 182 -10.03 5.75 -28.10
CA LEU A 182 -9.78 5.03 -26.86
C LEU A 182 -8.73 3.91 -26.99
N SER A 183 -8.18 3.68 -28.18
CA SER A 183 -7.22 2.61 -28.42
C SER A 183 -6.00 2.69 -27.49
N ASN A 184 -5.54 3.90 -27.20
CA ASN A 184 -4.44 4.16 -26.26
C ASN A 184 -4.80 3.97 -24.78
N LEU A 185 -6.08 3.89 -24.42
CA LEU A 185 -6.56 3.71 -23.06
C LEU A 185 -6.90 2.25 -22.76
N VAL A 186 -6.95 1.40 -23.79
CA VAL A 186 -7.19 -0.02 -23.61
C VAL A 186 -5.92 -0.68 -23.07
N ARG A 187 -6.09 -1.38 -21.99
CA ARG A 187 -5.03 -2.17 -21.33
C ARG A 187 -5.35 -3.64 -21.46
N ARG A 188 -4.30 -4.44 -21.50
CA ARG A 188 -4.39 -5.90 -21.46
C ARG A 188 -3.75 -6.38 -20.16
N GLN A 189 -4.41 -7.29 -19.46
CA GLN A 189 -3.89 -7.94 -18.28
C GLN A 189 -4.13 -9.44 -18.38
N PHE A 190 -3.09 -10.24 -18.13
CA PHE A 190 -3.20 -11.68 -18.28
C PHE A 190 -3.75 -12.35 -17.02
N ILE A 191 -4.58 -13.35 -17.23
CA ILE A 191 -4.93 -14.36 -16.25
C ILE A 191 -3.99 -15.54 -16.47
N CYS A 192 -3.26 -15.92 -15.42
CA CYS A 192 -2.25 -16.96 -15.48
C CYS A 192 -2.50 -18.05 -14.45
N ARG A 193 -2.20 -19.28 -14.85
CA ARG A 193 -1.91 -20.35 -13.88
C ARG A 193 -0.50 -20.12 -13.36
N VAL A 194 -0.29 -20.16 -12.04
CA VAL A 194 1.03 -20.00 -11.43
C VAL A 194 1.41 -21.30 -10.72
N ASP A 195 2.50 -21.91 -11.15
CA ASP A 195 2.98 -23.19 -10.61
C ASP A 195 3.72 -23.03 -9.25
N SER A 196 4.21 -24.14 -8.72
CA SER A 196 4.96 -24.16 -7.45
C SER A 196 6.29 -23.40 -7.51
N LYS A 197 6.85 -23.21 -8.68
CA LYS A 197 8.12 -22.47 -8.93
C LYS A 197 7.88 -21.02 -9.31
N MET A 198 6.63 -20.52 -9.14
CA MET A 198 6.23 -19.16 -9.54
C MET A 198 6.37 -18.89 -11.05
N VAL A 199 6.29 -19.93 -11.87
CA VAL A 199 6.30 -19.77 -13.34
C VAL A 199 4.86 -19.56 -13.81
N PRO A 200 4.59 -18.43 -14.53
CA PRO A 200 3.25 -18.12 -15.01
C PRO A 200 3.00 -18.81 -16.38
N GLU A 201 1.88 -19.51 -16.49
CA GLU A 201 1.29 -19.99 -17.73
C GLU A 201 0.11 -19.10 -18.11
N GLN A 202 0.18 -18.38 -19.22
CA GLN A 202 -0.90 -17.51 -19.66
C GLN A 202 -2.09 -18.33 -20.14
N LEU A 203 -3.28 -18.13 -19.58
CA LEU A 203 -4.51 -18.81 -19.95
C LEU A 203 -5.34 -17.97 -20.92
N PHE A 204 -5.64 -16.73 -20.52
CA PHE A 204 -6.32 -15.76 -21.36
C PHE A 204 -6.00 -14.34 -20.89
N SER A 205 -6.45 -13.34 -21.66
CA SER A 205 -6.18 -11.94 -21.33
C SER A 205 -7.46 -11.14 -21.15
N LYS A 206 -7.50 -10.30 -20.09
CA LYS A 206 -8.55 -9.30 -19.90
C LYS A 206 -8.21 -8.02 -20.65
N LEU A 207 -9.15 -7.55 -21.48
CA LEU A 207 -9.12 -6.22 -22.07
C LEU A 207 -10.00 -5.29 -21.23
N PHE A 208 -9.48 -4.13 -20.86
CA PHE A 208 -10.24 -3.15 -20.09
C PHE A 208 -9.75 -1.73 -20.37
N ILE A 209 -10.64 -0.75 -20.20
CA ILE A 209 -10.26 0.65 -20.22
C ILE A 209 -9.83 1.03 -18.80
N SER A 210 -8.60 1.56 -18.66
CA SER A 210 -8.11 2.06 -17.39
C SER A 210 -8.88 3.30 -16.98
N ILE A 211 -9.67 3.21 -15.91
CA ILE A 211 -10.41 4.34 -15.35
C ILE A 211 -9.46 5.44 -14.86
N GLN A 212 -8.27 5.07 -14.40
CA GLN A 212 -7.26 6.03 -14.02
C GLN A 212 -6.74 6.83 -15.22
N ASP A 213 -6.35 6.14 -16.30
CA ASP A 213 -5.85 6.79 -17.52
C ASP A 213 -6.96 7.62 -18.19
N LEU A 214 -8.19 7.10 -18.17
CA LEU A 214 -9.38 7.81 -18.64
C LEU A 214 -9.58 9.14 -17.88
N ARG A 215 -9.48 9.09 -16.56
CA ARG A 215 -9.58 10.25 -15.69
C ARG A 215 -8.47 11.27 -15.98
N GLU A 216 -7.24 10.81 -16.11
CA GLU A 216 -6.07 11.67 -16.33
C GLU A 216 -6.10 12.33 -17.72
N THR A 217 -6.65 11.62 -18.73
CA THR A 217 -6.64 12.06 -20.13
C THR A 217 -7.84 12.93 -20.49
N ILE A 218 -9.05 12.54 -20.06
CA ILE A 218 -10.29 13.18 -20.47
C ILE A 218 -10.81 14.18 -19.43
N LEU A 219 -10.65 13.88 -18.13
CA LEU A 219 -11.17 14.72 -17.04
C LEU A 219 -10.22 14.79 -15.87
N PRO A 220 -9.12 15.50 -15.99
CA PRO A 220 -8.24 15.74 -14.85
C PRO A 220 -9.02 16.43 -13.73
N GLY A 221 -8.96 15.86 -12.53
CA GLY A 221 -9.60 16.44 -11.35
C GLY A 221 -11.02 15.98 -11.03
N VAL A 222 -11.64 15.09 -11.82
CA VAL A 222 -12.96 14.50 -11.52
C VAL A 222 -12.81 13.09 -10.95
N ASN A 223 -13.55 12.81 -9.88
CA ASN A 223 -13.63 11.47 -9.29
C ASN A 223 -14.79 10.70 -9.95
N LEU A 224 -14.48 9.94 -11.00
CA LEU A 224 -15.48 9.19 -11.77
C LEU A 224 -16.25 8.15 -10.96
N VAL A 225 -15.65 7.61 -9.90
CA VAL A 225 -16.24 6.56 -9.04
C VAL A 225 -16.96 7.11 -7.80
N SER A 226 -17.07 8.43 -7.66
CA SER A 226 -17.68 9.08 -6.50
C SER A 226 -19.18 8.85 -6.38
N ASN A 227 -19.86 8.63 -7.49
CA ASN A 227 -21.29 8.31 -7.56
C ASN A 227 -21.48 7.01 -8.33
N ARG A 228 -21.92 5.97 -7.63
CA ARG A 228 -22.04 4.62 -8.17
C ARG A 228 -23.01 4.55 -9.37
N TRP A 229 -24.12 5.24 -9.31
CA TRP A 229 -25.13 5.21 -10.38
C TRP A 229 -24.64 5.89 -11.65
N LEU A 230 -24.02 7.06 -11.50
CA LEU A 230 -23.46 7.78 -12.64
C LEU A 230 -22.24 7.02 -13.22
N PHE A 231 -21.48 6.35 -12.37
CA PHE A 231 -20.38 5.49 -12.82
C PHE A 231 -20.91 4.27 -13.60
N GLN A 232 -21.99 3.63 -13.13
CA GLN A 232 -22.64 2.53 -13.84
C GLN A 232 -23.07 2.97 -15.25
N HIS A 233 -23.70 4.14 -15.37
CA HIS A 233 -24.09 4.68 -16.66
C HIS A 233 -22.89 4.97 -17.58
N LEU A 234 -21.80 5.50 -17.01
CA LEU A 234 -20.55 5.68 -17.74
C LEU A 234 -20.00 4.35 -18.26
N THR A 235 -20.05 3.27 -17.47
CA THR A 235 -19.56 1.95 -17.90
C THR A 235 -20.35 1.40 -19.08
N GLU A 236 -21.66 1.62 -19.16
CA GLU A 236 -22.47 1.26 -20.33
C GLU A 236 -21.98 1.99 -21.61
N THR A 237 -21.59 3.26 -21.48
CA THR A 237 -21.01 4.02 -22.60
C THR A 237 -19.63 3.49 -22.99
N LEU A 238 -18.79 3.13 -22.00
CA LEU A 238 -17.50 2.51 -22.26
C LEU A 238 -17.61 1.14 -22.93
N ASP A 239 -18.57 0.32 -22.51
CA ASP A 239 -18.85 -0.99 -23.15
C ASP A 239 -19.10 -0.84 -24.64
N ARG A 240 -20.02 0.08 -25.00
CA ARG A 240 -20.33 0.36 -26.41
C ARG A 240 -19.09 0.75 -27.21
N ARG A 241 -18.20 1.52 -26.61
CA ARG A 241 -16.92 1.92 -27.23
C ARG A 241 -15.96 0.75 -27.39
N VAL A 242 -15.85 -0.11 -26.35
CA VAL A 242 -15.03 -1.33 -26.42
C VAL A 242 -15.53 -2.27 -27.50
N LEU A 243 -16.84 -2.54 -27.56
CA LEU A 243 -17.43 -3.37 -28.62
C LEU A 243 -17.15 -2.81 -30.02
N SER A 244 -17.35 -1.49 -30.22
CA SER A 244 -17.04 -0.84 -31.49
C SER A 244 -15.55 -0.93 -31.89
N MET A 245 -14.67 -0.87 -30.91
CA MET A 245 -13.22 -1.02 -31.13
C MET A 245 -12.86 -2.46 -31.49
N LEU A 246 -13.42 -3.44 -30.78
CA LEU A 246 -13.20 -4.86 -31.04
C LEU A 246 -13.66 -5.27 -32.44
N MET A 247 -14.71 -4.64 -32.96
CA MET A 247 -15.17 -4.85 -34.35
C MET A 247 -14.19 -4.28 -35.40
N LYS A 248 -13.53 -3.15 -35.09
CA LYS A 248 -12.62 -2.47 -36.01
C LYS A 248 -11.21 -3.08 -36.05
N THR A 249 -10.84 -3.76 -34.97
CA THR A 249 -9.51 -4.32 -34.83
C THR A 249 -9.46 -5.62 -35.63
N ASP A 250 -8.63 -5.68 -36.66
CA ASP A 250 -8.40 -6.90 -37.44
C ASP A 250 -8.15 -8.09 -36.51
N ALA A 251 -8.73 -9.23 -36.84
CA ALA A 251 -8.72 -10.46 -36.03
C ALA A 251 -7.33 -10.92 -35.54
N VAL A 252 -6.26 -10.36 -36.13
CA VAL A 252 -4.85 -10.63 -35.80
C VAL A 252 -4.43 -10.04 -34.46
N SER A 253 -5.01 -8.94 -33.99
CA SER A 253 -4.61 -8.29 -32.75
C SER A 253 -5.23 -8.92 -31.49
N ILE A 254 -6.28 -9.75 -31.64
CA ILE A 254 -6.91 -10.50 -30.55
C ILE A 254 -6.58 -11.99 -30.74
N SER A 255 -5.30 -12.33 -30.63
CA SER A 255 -4.88 -13.74 -30.61
C SER A 255 -5.14 -14.35 -29.22
N GLY A 256 -5.76 -15.53 -29.20
CA GLY A 256 -6.07 -16.27 -27.98
C GLY A 256 -7.39 -15.89 -27.32
N ASP A 257 -7.63 -16.55 -26.19
CA ASP A 257 -8.82 -16.31 -25.38
C ASP A 257 -8.75 -14.93 -24.71
N THR A 258 -9.87 -14.22 -24.73
CA THR A 258 -9.94 -12.84 -24.26
C THR A 258 -11.18 -12.61 -23.41
N SER A 259 -11.05 -11.88 -22.32
CA SER A 259 -12.18 -11.42 -21.51
C SER A 259 -12.31 -9.90 -21.53
N PHE A 260 -13.51 -9.41 -21.34
CA PHE A 260 -13.81 -8.00 -21.11
C PHE A 260 -15.08 -7.82 -20.31
N ASN A 261 -15.16 -6.71 -19.56
CA ASN A 261 -16.35 -6.36 -18.80
C ASN A 261 -17.43 -5.85 -19.74
N VAL A 262 -18.67 -6.26 -19.47
CA VAL A 262 -19.89 -5.75 -20.14
C VAL A 262 -21.01 -5.67 -19.12
N ASN A 263 -21.86 -4.65 -19.23
CA ASN A 263 -23.07 -4.57 -18.44
C ASN A 263 -24.17 -5.47 -19.04
N VAL A 264 -25.06 -6.01 -18.18
CA VAL A 264 -26.21 -6.84 -18.59
C VAL A 264 -27.05 -6.13 -19.65
N LYS A 265 -27.30 -4.84 -19.43
CA LYS A 265 -28.06 -4.01 -20.38
C LYS A 265 -27.38 -3.88 -21.74
N THR A 266 -26.04 -3.83 -21.76
CA THR A 266 -25.29 -3.79 -23.02
C THR A 266 -25.38 -5.11 -23.76
N LEU A 267 -25.40 -6.27 -23.08
CA LEU A 267 -25.60 -7.58 -23.70
C LEU A 267 -26.95 -7.70 -24.42
N LEU A 268 -27.98 -6.99 -23.95
CA LEU A 268 -29.33 -6.98 -24.53
C LEU A 268 -29.51 -5.87 -25.55
N SER A 269 -28.49 -5.11 -25.91
CA SER A 269 -28.54 -4.01 -26.86
C SER A 269 -28.33 -4.45 -28.31
N ASP A 270 -28.88 -3.69 -29.25
CA ASP A 270 -28.64 -3.88 -30.70
C ASP A 270 -27.14 -3.84 -31.03
N GLN A 271 -26.35 -3.06 -30.26
CA GLN A 271 -24.92 -2.94 -30.47
C GLN A 271 -24.16 -4.23 -30.15
N PHE A 272 -24.60 -4.98 -29.13
CA PHE A 272 -24.00 -6.29 -28.85
C PHE A 272 -24.43 -7.31 -29.92
N GLN A 273 -25.65 -7.23 -30.46
CA GLN A 273 -26.06 -8.07 -31.58
C GLN A 273 -25.21 -7.82 -32.82
N ILE A 274 -24.98 -6.55 -33.17
CA ILE A 274 -24.09 -6.19 -34.29
C ILE A 274 -22.68 -6.73 -34.08
N PHE A 275 -22.17 -6.65 -32.82
CA PHE A 275 -20.88 -7.24 -32.48
C PHE A 275 -20.88 -8.76 -32.64
N ASP A 276 -21.90 -9.46 -32.15
CA ASP A 276 -22.08 -10.91 -32.27
C ASP A 276 -22.14 -11.37 -33.73
N ASP A 277 -22.91 -10.67 -34.57
CA ASP A 277 -23.09 -11.01 -35.99
C ASP A 277 -21.76 -10.93 -36.79
N ASN A 278 -20.82 -10.14 -36.32
CA ASN A 278 -19.48 -10.02 -36.91
C ASN A 278 -18.46 -11.08 -36.41
N LEU A 279 -18.88 -12.00 -35.51
CA LEU A 279 -18.01 -13.01 -34.96
C LEU A 279 -18.32 -14.42 -35.49
N SER A 280 -17.24 -15.18 -35.76
CA SER A 280 -17.39 -16.61 -36.03
C SER A 280 -17.68 -17.39 -34.73
N ALA A 281 -18.24 -18.59 -34.83
CA ALA A 281 -18.52 -19.45 -33.68
C ALA A 281 -17.24 -19.78 -32.87
N ALA A 282 -16.12 -20.01 -33.53
CA ALA A 282 -14.82 -20.24 -32.86
C ALA A 282 -14.35 -19.03 -32.06
N ARG A 283 -14.62 -17.79 -32.54
CA ARG A 283 -14.27 -16.57 -31.84
C ARG A 283 -15.16 -16.33 -30.62
N ARG A 284 -16.46 -16.66 -30.70
CA ARG A 284 -17.36 -16.58 -29.53
C ARG A 284 -16.88 -17.47 -28.40
N GLY A 285 -16.47 -18.71 -28.70
CA GLY A 285 -15.93 -19.64 -27.70
C GLY A 285 -14.62 -19.19 -27.04
N ALA A 286 -13.87 -18.33 -27.71
CA ALA A 286 -12.66 -17.72 -27.18
C ALA A 286 -12.91 -16.44 -26.32
N ILE A 287 -14.15 -15.98 -26.25
CA ILE A 287 -14.53 -14.78 -25.49
C ILE A 287 -15.14 -15.16 -24.13
N VAL A 288 -14.64 -14.52 -23.09
CA VAL A 288 -15.18 -14.57 -21.73
C VAL A 288 -15.81 -13.22 -21.40
N ILE A 289 -17.10 -13.20 -21.20
CA ILE A 289 -17.86 -12.01 -20.81
C ILE A 289 -17.82 -11.90 -19.29
N GLU A 290 -17.26 -10.82 -18.76
CA GLU A 290 -17.17 -10.57 -17.33
C GLU A 290 -18.30 -9.64 -16.89
N LEU A 291 -19.12 -10.10 -15.95
CA LEU A 291 -20.23 -9.36 -15.37
C LEU A 291 -19.98 -9.08 -13.90
N GLN A 292 -20.14 -7.82 -13.50
CA GLN A 292 -20.03 -7.42 -12.10
C GLN A 292 -21.23 -7.93 -11.31
N LYS A 293 -20.99 -8.48 -10.11
CA LYS A 293 -22.09 -8.94 -9.25
C LYS A 293 -23.18 -7.89 -9.03
N GLU A 294 -22.78 -6.63 -8.89
CA GLU A 294 -23.69 -5.51 -8.67
C GLU A 294 -24.64 -5.30 -9.84
N ASP A 295 -24.17 -5.50 -11.06
CA ASP A 295 -24.98 -5.35 -12.27
C ASP A 295 -25.97 -6.52 -12.40
N ILE A 296 -25.52 -7.75 -12.14
CA ILE A 296 -26.36 -8.95 -12.10
C ILE A 296 -27.53 -8.79 -11.12
N PHE A 297 -27.23 -8.36 -9.89
CA PHE A 297 -28.25 -8.22 -8.84
C PHE A 297 -29.09 -6.94 -8.94
N SER A 298 -28.74 -6.00 -9.82
CA SER A 298 -29.58 -4.84 -10.11
C SER A 298 -30.85 -5.22 -10.87
N ASP A 299 -30.77 -6.20 -11.78
CA ASP A 299 -31.89 -6.81 -12.51
C ASP A 299 -31.59 -8.28 -12.83
N LEU A 300 -31.96 -9.16 -11.91
CA LEU A 300 -31.71 -10.59 -12.04
C LEU A 300 -32.46 -11.21 -13.21
N SER A 301 -33.66 -10.69 -13.55
CA SER A 301 -34.46 -11.17 -14.68
C SER A 301 -33.79 -10.87 -16.00
N ALA A 302 -33.33 -9.64 -16.20
CA ALA A 302 -32.55 -9.25 -17.36
C ALA A 302 -31.24 -10.07 -17.47
N TYR A 303 -30.55 -10.32 -16.34
CA TYR A 303 -29.37 -11.17 -16.32
C TYR A 303 -29.65 -12.60 -16.80
N LEU A 304 -30.70 -13.24 -16.27
CA LEU A 304 -31.03 -14.62 -16.64
C LEU A 304 -31.31 -14.75 -18.14
N PHE A 305 -32.00 -13.77 -18.70
CA PHE A 305 -32.29 -13.71 -20.16
C PHE A 305 -30.98 -13.47 -20.95
N ALA A 306 -30.16 -12.49 -20.54
CA ALA A 306 -28.87 -12.21 -21.19
C ALA A 306 -27.92 -13.42 -21.13
N ARG A 307 -27.86 -14.12 -19.99
CA ARG A 307 -27.10 -15.36 -19.83
C ARG A 307 -27.49 -16.41 -20.86
N GLU A 308 -28.77 -16.73 -20.93
CA GLU A 308 -29.28 -17.73 -21.87
C GLU A 308 -28.93 -17.37 -23.31
N PHE A 309 -29.10 -16.10 -23.68
CA PHE A 309 -28.74 -15.60 -24.98
C PHE A 309 -27.27 -15.78 -25.32
N VAL A 310 -26.34 -15.31 -24.45
CA VAL A 310 -24.88 -15.36 -24.73
C VAL A 310 -24.31 -16.77 -24.65
N GLN A 311 -24.85 -17.63 -23.77
CA GLN A 311 -24.41 -19.02 -23.67
C GLN A 311 -24.87 -19.84 -24.90
N THR A 312 -26.09 -19.61 -25.41
CA THR A 312 -26.58 -20.23 -26.64
C THR A 312 -25.70 -19.87 -27.84
N LYS A 313 -25.11 -18.64 -27.83
CA LYS A 313 -24.18 -18.19 -28.87
C LYS A 313 -22.76 -18.75 -28.69
N GLY A 314 -22.46 -19.41 -27.57
CA GLY A 314 -21.20 -20.06 -27.28
C GLY A 314 -20.18 -19.20 -26.51
N TYR A 315 -20.60 -18.08 -25.95
CA TYR A 315 -19.75 -17.28 -25.05
C TYR A 315 -19.63 -17.93 -23.67
N ARG A 316 -18.50 -17.69 -23.00
CA ARG A 316 -18.31 -18.05 -21.58
C ARG A 316 -18.59 -16.86 -20.68
N LEU A 317 -19.21 -17.12 -19.54
CA LEU A 317 -19.52 -16.08 -18.55
C LEU A 317 -18.61 -16.17 -17.32
N CYS A 318 -18.12 -15.04 -16.87
CA CYS A 318 -17.34 -14.91 -15.65
C CYS A 318 -18.00 -13.90 -14.69
N LEU A 319 -18.33 -14.37 -13.49
CA LEU A 319 -18.81 -13.52 -12.40
C LEU A 319 -17.64 -12.77 -11.78
N ASP A 320 -17.62 -11.44 -11.86
CA ASP A 320 -16.54 -10.61 -11.34
C ASP A 320 -16.94 -9.91 -10.02
N GLY A 321 -15.95 -9.62 -9.19
CA GLY A 321 -16.11 -8.78 -8.00
C GLY A 321 -16.58 -9.50 -6.73
N LEU A 322 -16.39 -10.82 -6.59
CA LEU A 322 -16.74 -11.52 -5.36
C LEU A 322 -15.77 -11.14 -4.24
N SER A 323 -16.32 -10.63 -3.14
CA SER A 323 -15.60 -10.39 -1.90
C SER A 323 -15.88 -11.52 -0.89
N MET A 324 -15.14 -11.52 0.23
CA MET A 324 -15.33 -12.46 1.32
C MET A 324 -16.81 -12.56 1.76
N GLU A 325 -17.46 -11.42 1.93
CA GLU A 325 -18.86 -11.35 2.39
C GLU A 325 -19.83 -11.92 1.35
N THR A 326 -19.52 -11.77 0.08
CA THR A 326 -20.40 -12.22 -1.01
C THR A 326 -20.19 -13.68 -1.42
N LEU A 327 -19.02 -14.24 -1.12
CA LEU A 327 -18.75 -15.69 -1.35
C LEU A 327 -19.70 -16.60 -0.58
N GLN A 328 -20.22 -16.16 0.57
CA GLN A 328 -21.13 -16.95 1.41
C GLN A 328 -22.57 -17.00 0.86
N VAL A 329 -22.96 -16.00 0.05
CA VAL A 329 -24.35 -15.81 -0.40
C VAL A 329 -24.53 -15.94 -1.89
N ILE A 330 -23.45 -15.77 -2.69
CA ILE A 330 -23.51 -15.83 -4.14
C ILE A 330 -22.97 -17.16 -4.62
N ASP A 331 -23.84 -17.96 -5.25
CA ASP A 331 -23.49 -19.24 -5.83
C ASP A 331 -23.29 -19.09 -7.34
N ARG A 332 -22.05 -19.35 -7.80
CA ARG A 332 -21.66 -19.28 -9.22
C ARG A 332 -22.50 -20.24 -10.08
N GLU A 333 -22.70 -21.46 -9.60
CA GLU A 333 -23.40 -22.51 -10.35
C GLU A 333 -24.87 -22.17 -10.54
N ARG A 334 -25.55 -21.69 -9.49
CA ARG A 334 -26.95 -21.26 -9.58
C ARG A 334 -27.12 -20.07 -10.50
N LEU A 335 -26.15 -19.18 -10.56
CA LEU A 335 -26.13 -18.10 -11.55
C LEU A 335 -25.80 -18.60 -12.95
N GLY A 336 -25.29 -19.81 -13.12
CA GLY A 336 -24.89 -20.39 -14.40
C GLY A 336 -23.67 -19.74 -15.00
N ALA A 337 -22.79 -19.15 -14.21
CA ALA A 337 -21.53 -18.60 -14.68
C ALA A 337 -20.47 -19.70 -14.83
N ASP A 338 -19.71 -19.68 -15.91
CA ASP A 338 -18.65 -20.67 -16.18
C ASP A 338 -17.46 -20.50 -15.24
N MET A 339 -17.14 -19.25 -14.87
CA MET A 339 -16.03 -18.88 -13.99
C MET A 339 -16.44 -17.81 -12.99
N ALA A 340 -15.65 -17.63 -11.94
CA ALA A 340 -15.83 -16.54 -10.99
C ALA A 340 -14.48 -15.97 -10.50
N LYS A 341 -14.48 -14.68 -10.20
CA LYS A 341 -13.33 -13.94 -9.69
C LYS A 341 -13.52 -13.55 -8.24
N ILE A 342 -12.62 -14.00 -7.39
CA ILE A 342 -12.50 -13.59 -6.00
C ILE A 342 -11.55 -12.41 -5.93
N VAL A 343 -11.97 -11.32 -5.32
CA VAL A 343 -11.14 -10.12 -5.12
C VAL A 343 -10.22 -10.36 -3.92
N TRP A 344 -8.92 -10.36 -4.16
CA TRP A 344 -7.93 -10.41 -3.09
C TRP A 344 -8.02 -9.18 -2.18
N HIS A 345 -8.01 -9.42 -0.89
CA HIS A 345 -7.83 -8.42 0.16
C HIS A 345 -7.10 -9.05 1.34
N PRO A 346 -6.19 -8.35 2.05
CA PRO A 346 -5.48 -8.90 3.21
C PRO A 346 -6.40 -9.51 4.28
N ASN A 347 -7.60 -8.96 4.46
CA ASN A 347 -8.60 -9.51 5.38
C ASN A 347 -8.98 -10.98 5.10
N LEU A 348 -8.73 -11.52 3.91
CA LEU A 348 -8.94 -12.94 3.62
C LEU A 348 -7.99 -13.84 4.42
N VAL A 349 -6.81 -13.35 4.77
CA VAL A 349 -5.85 -14.03 5.65
C VAL A 349 -6.30 -13.90 7.10
N ASP A 350 -6.72 -12.68 7.50
CA ASP A 350 -7.11 -12.38 8.88
C ASP A 350 -8.45 -13.01 9.28
N ALA A 351 -9.30 -13.36 8.32
CA ALA A 351 -10.63 -13.93 8.54
C ALA A 351 -10.64 -15.36 9.12
N GLY A 352 -9.45 -15.97 9.28
CA GLY A 352 -9.29 -17.27 9.90
C GLY A 352 -9.66 -18.47 9.02
N ASP A 353 -9.76 -19.64 9.65
CA ASP A 353 -9.93 -20.91 8.96
C ASP A 353 -11.28 -21.04 8.24
N ASP A 354 -12.34 -20.38 8.72
CA ASP A 354 -13.70 -20.50 8.15
C ASP A 354 -13.76 -20.07 6.68
N VAL A 355 -13.10 -18.97 6.31
CA VAL A 355 -13.06 -18.49 4.93
C VAL A 355 -12.22 -19.40 4.04
N GLN A 356 -11.12 -19.92 4.58
CA GLN A 356 -10.29 -20.87 3.84
C GLN A 356 -11.04 -22.19 3.59
N VAL A 357 -11.78 -22.69 4.57
CA VAL A 357 -12.63 -23.88 4.45
C VAL A 357 -13.73 -23.64 3.41
N LEU A 358 -14.37 -22.46 3.44
CA LEU A 358 -15.36 -22.10 2.43
C LEU A 358 -14.79 -22.13 1.02
N ILE A 359 -13.66 -21.45 0.79
CA ILE A 359 -13.02 -21.40 -0.54
C ILE A 359 -12.62 -22.82 -0.98
N LYS A 360 -12.00 -23.64 -0.10
CA LYS A 360 -11.64 -25.03 -0.41
C LYS A 360 -12.87 -25.84 -0.81
N GLY A 361 -13.96 -25.72 -0.08
CA GLY A 361 -15.23 -26.40 -0.42
C GLY A 361 -15.79 -26.00 -1.77
N LEU A 362 -15.69 -24.70 -2.14
CA LEU A 362 -16.09 -24.22 -3.47
C LEU A 362 -15.19 -24.81 -4.58
N LEU A 363 -13.89 -24.90 -4.34
CA LEU A 363 -12.93 -25.48 -5.29
C LEU A 363 -13.11 -27.01 -5.45
N GLU A 364 -13.42 -27.71 -4.38
CA GLU A 364 -13.70 -29.14 -4.41
C GLU A 364 -14.99 -29.43 -5.19
N ARG A 365 -16.01 -28.63 -5.02
CA ARG A 365 -17.30 -28.74 -5.71
C ARG A 365 -17.19 -28.42 -7.20
N ASP A 366 -16.56 -27.31 -7.53
CA ASP A 366 -16.63 -26.70 -8.86
C ASP A 366 -15.44 -27.02 -9.76
N GLY A 367 -14.29 -27.33 -9.17
CA GLY A 367 -12.98 -27.40 -9.82
C GLY A 367 -12.21 -26.09 -9.75
N PRO A 368 -10.88 -26.14 -9.50
CA PRO A 368 -10.04 -24.96 -9.34
C PRO A 368 -9.90 -24.11 -10.61
N GLU A 369 -10.19 -24.69 -11.79
CA GLU A 369 -10.15 -24.01 -13.09
C GLU A 369 -11.29 -23.03 -13.31
N LYS A 370 -12.29 -23.04 -12.44
CA LYS A 370 -13.43 -22.10 -12.49
C LYS A 370 -13.28 -20.90 -11.58
N TRP A 371 -12.20 -20.86 -10.79
CA TRP A 371 -11.98 -19.82 -9.80
C TRP A 371 -10.68 -19.07 -10.05
N ILE A 372 -10.79 -17.74 -10.07
CA ILE A 372 -9.66 -16.83 -10.33
C ILE A 372 -9.52 -15.90 -9.12
N LEU A 373 -8.32 -15.80 -8.56
CA LEU A 373 -8.00 -14.77 -7.58
C LEU A 373 -7.50 -13.53 -8.32
N CYS A 374 -8.22 -12.42 -8.21
CA CYS A 374 -7.87 -11.17 -8.87
C CYS A 374 -7.36 -10.11 -7.88
N ARG A 375 -6.74 -9.03 -8.39
CA ARG A 375 -5.98 -8.02 -7.63
C ARG A 375 -4.79 -8.59 -6.86
N CYS A 376 -4.16 -9.61 -7.40
CA CYS A 376 -2.91 -10.15 -6.88
C CYS A 376 -1.76 -9.19 -7.18
N ASP A 377 -1.63 -8.14 -6.36
CA ASP A 377 -0.66 -7.06 -6.55
C ASP A 377 0.65 -7.29 -5.76
N ASN A 378 0.70 -8.34 -4.94
CA ASN A 378 1.84 -8.77 -4.15
C ASN A 378 1.94 -10.31 -4.10
N ARG A 379 3.07 -10.80 -3.59
CA ARG A 379 3.34 -12.24 -3.45
C ARG A 379 2.38 -12.91 -2.47
N GLU A 380 2.01 -12.24 -1.41
CA GLU A 380 1.12 -12.74 -0.37
C GLU A 380 -0.23 -13.24 -0.95
N ALA A 381 -0.77 -12.50 -1.94
CA ALA A 381 -1.98 -12.90 -2.65
C ALA A 381 -1.84 -14.25 -3.36
N ILE A 382 -0.69 -14.51 -4.00
CA ILE A 382 -0.43 -15.78 -4.67
C ILE A 382 -0.25 -16.90 -3.65
N ASP A 383 0.53 -16.66 -2.60
CA ASP A 383 0.80 -17.64 -1.55
C ASP A 383 -0.51 -18.05 -0.83
N PHE A 384 -1.39 -17.07 -0.53
CA PHE A 384 -2.73 -17.36 0.01
C PHE A 384 -3.58 -18.18 -0.97
N GLY A 385 -3.73 -17.72 -2.22
CA GLY A 385 -4.55 -18.43 -3.21
C GLY A 385 -4.12 -19.89 -3.35
N ARG A 386 -2.82 -20.13 -3.38
CA ARG A 386 -2.26 -21.50 -3.44
C ARG A 386 -2.54 -22.31 -2.18
N SER A 387 -2.49 -21.70 -0.99
CA SER A 387 -2.78 -22.39 0.27
C SER A 387 -4.22 -22.91 0.35
N VAL A 388 -5.14 -22.23 -0.34
CA VAL A 388 -6.55 -22.65 -0.42
C VAL A 388 -6.87 -23.50 -1.67
N GLY A 389 -5.91 -23.67 -2.60
CA GLY A 389 -6.05 -24.50 -3.81
C GLY A 389 -6.38 -23.73 -5.08
N ILE A 390 -6.45 -22.39 -5.06
CA ILE A 390 -6.58 -21.57 -6.27
C ILE A 390 -5.26 -21.59 -7.04
N ASN A 391 -5.36 -21.80 -8.37
CA ASN A 391 -4.20 -21.85 -9.26
C ASN A 391 -4.23 -20.81 -10.38
N GLN A 392 -5.32 -20.04 -10.52
CA GLN A 392 -5.49 -19.00 -11.53
C GLN A 392 -5.47 -17.62 -10.85
N PHE A 393 -4.64 -16.73 -11.36
CA PHE A 393 -4.33 -15.44 -10.75
C PHE A 393 -4.33 -14.30 -11.75
N GLN A 394 -4.78 -13.13 -11.31
CA GLN A 394 -4.77 -11.89 -12.08
C GLN A 394 -4.32 -10.73 -11.19
N GLY A 395 -3.38 -9.89 -11.64
CA GLY A 395 -2.92 -8.72 -10.89
C GLY A 395 -1.54 -8.26 -11.30
N ARG A 396 -1.08 -7.15 -10.70
CA ARG A 396 0.21 -6.54 -11.06
C ARG A 396 1.41 -7.45 -10.75
N PHE A 397 1.32 -8.24 -9.69
CA PHE A 397 2.39 -9.19 -9.38
C PHE A 397 2.48 -10.30 -10.43
N VAL A 398 1.35 -10.77 -10.95
CA VAL A 398 1.32 -11.74 -12.07
C VAL A 398 1.99 -11.17 -13.32
N GLU A 399 1.73 -9.90 -13.65
CA GLU A 399 2.41 -9.21 -14.76
C GLU A 399 3.93 -9.14 -14.56
N SER A 400 4.38 -8.92 -13.31
CA SER A 400 5.81 -8.93 -13.00
C SER A 400 6.45 -10.31 -13.19
N LEU A 401 5.73 -11.40 -12.85
CA LEU A 401 6.18 -12.77 -13.08
C LEU A 401 6.30 -13.08 -14.57
N ILE A 402 5.34 -12.64 -15.40
CA ILE A 402 5.40 -12.79 -16.86
C ILE A 402 6.63 -12.08 -17.43
N ALA A 403 6.86 -10.84 -16.99
CA ALA A 403 8.01 -10.06 -17.44
C ALA A 403 9.35 -10.69 -17.02
N GLU A 404 9.41 -11.27 -15.82
CA GLU A 404 10.59 -11.96 -15.31
C GLU A 404 10.85 -13.27 -16.09
N ASP A 405 9.82 -14.07 -16.31
CA ASP A 405 9.93 -15.31 -17.09
C ASP A 405 10.32 -15.03 -18.56
N GLY A 406 9.79 -13.97 -19.16
CA GLY A 406 10.20 -13.50 -20.47
C GLY A 406 11.70 -13.19 -20.53
N ARG A 407 12.20 -12.37 -19.60
CA ARG A 407 13.64 -12.07 -19.49
C ARG A 407 14.49 -13.32 -19.32
N ARG A 408 14.05 -14.25 -18.48
CA ARG A 408 14.74 -15.52 -18.24
C ARG A 408 14.82 -16.36 -19.52
N ARG A 409 13.73 -16.46 -20.27
CA ARG A 409 13.69 -17.18 -21.55
C ARG A 409 14.63 -16.56 -22.59
N ASP A 410 14.66 -15.23 -22.66
CA ASP A 410 15.55 -14.53 -23.62
C ASP A 410 17.04 -14.70 -23.27
N LEU A 411 17.38 -14.65 -21.97
CA LEU A 411 18.72 -14.98 -21.51
C LEU A 411 19.15 -16.40 -21.86
N LEU A 412 18.26 -17.38 -21.70
CA LEU A 412 18.51 -18.77 -22.05
C LEU A 412 18.71 -18.95 -23.58
N LYS A 413 17.91 -18.25 -24.40
CA LYS A 413 18.08 -18.25 -25.87
C LYS A 413 19.43 -17.65 -26.25
N LEU A 414 19.82 -16.53 -25.63
CA LEU A 414 21.11 -15.88 -25.87
C LEU A 414 22.26 -16.81 -25.48
N LYS A 415 22.20 -17.46 -24.33
CA LYS A 415 23.21 -18.41 -23.87
C LYS A 415 23.40 -19.57 -24.89
N ARG A 416 22.30 -20.20 -25.33
CA ARG A 416 22.33 -21.27 -26.35
C ARG A 416 22.90 -20.81 -27.70
N ARG A 417 22.66 -19.54 -28.06
CA ARG A 417 23.21 -18.97 -29.29
C ARG A 417 24.72 -18.78 -29.21
N ILE A 418 25.22 -18.33 -28.07
CA ILE A 418 26.65 -18.18 -27.79
C ILE A 418 27.33 -19.56 -27.78
N GLU A 419 26.74 -20.56 -27.12
CA GLU A 419 27.25 -21.93 -27.06
C GLU A 419 27.39 -22.54 -28.47
N ARG A 420 26.39 -22.37 -29.36
CA ARG A 420 26.43 -22.84 -30.75
C ARG A 420 27.46 -22.11 -31.62
N SER A 421 27.73 -20.84 -31.37
CA SER A 421 28.75 -20.09 -32.10
C SER A 421 30.17 -20.34 -31.61
N SER A 422 30.33 -20.99 -30.44
CA SER A 422 31.62 -21.40 -29.88
C SER A 422 31.98 -22.88 -30.14
N GLU A 423 31.10 -23.68 -30.78
CA GLU A 423 31.48 -25.00 -31.26
C GLU A 423 32.36 -24.85 -32.52
N PRO A 424 33.60 -25.41 -32.56
CA PRO A 424 34.46 -25.34 -33.73
C PRO A 424 33.78 -26.10 -34.89
N GLN A 425 33.62 -25.44 -36.02
CA GLN A 425 33.34 -26.13 -37.29
C GLN A 425 34.54 -27.07 -37.56
N PHE A 426 34.33 -28.37 -37.46
CA PHE A 426 35.22 -29.36 -38.05
C PHE A 426 34.97 -29.27 -39.54
N ASP A 427 35.87 -28.62 -40.28
CA ASP A 427 35.96 -28.75 -41.73
C ASP A 427 36.39 -30.20 -42.03
N ASP A 428 35.46 -31.00 -42.50
CA ASP A 428 35.79 -32.26 -43.18
C ASP A 428 36.50 -31.90 -44.49
N GLU A 429 37.83 -31.74 -44.43
CA GLU A 429 38.66 -31.83 -45.62
C GLU A 429 38.58 -33.30 -46.04
N GLU A 430 37.74 -33.60 -47.00
CA GLU A 430 37.82 -34.83 -47.77
C GLU A 430 39.10 -34.75 -48.58
N ASP A 431 40.14 -35.55 -48.19
CA ASP A 431 41.26 -35.86 -48.99
C ASP A 431 40.78 -36.66 -50.21
N GLU A 432 40.78 -36.03 -51.42
CA GLU A 432 40.76 -36.71 -52.69
C GLU A 432 42.21 -37.10 -53.04
N ASP A 433 42.49 -38.43 -53.06
CA ASP A 433 43.54 -39.08 -53.83
C ASP A 433 42.91 -40.12 -54.76
#